data_30d39de443bcea214e6207304f7f194a
#
_entry.id   30d39de443bcea214e6207304f7f194a
#
_cell.length_a   1.000
_cell.length_b   1.000
_cell.length_c   1.000
_cell.angle_alpha   90.00
_cell.angle_beta   90.00
_cell.angle_gamma   90.00
#
_symmetry.space_group_name_H-M   'P 1'
#
loop_
_entity.id
_entity.type
_entity.pdbx_description
1 polymer ?
#
loop_
_entity_poly.entity_id
_entity_poly.type
_entity_poly.pdbx_seq_one_letter_code
_entity_poly.pdbx_strand_id
1 'polypeptide(L)'
;MKNTLVILAAAFLSMLPLTAQKPSEYVNPMIGTDGMGHTFPGACVPFGGVQLSPDTDNVPHNIDGVYQKATYKYCAGYQYSDSTIVGFSHTHFSGTGHSDLGDILLMPSTGEVKLDPGTAQD
;
A
#
# COMPACT_ATOMS: atom_id res chain seq x y z
N MET A 1 30.81 -8.72 -51.72
CA MET A 1 29.37 -9.06 -51.64
C MET A 1 28.96 -9.68 -50.30
N LYS A 2 29.64 -10.69 -49.77
CA LYS A 2 29.27 -11.29 -48.44
C LYS A 2 29.34 -10.28 -47.27
N ASN A 3 30.36 -9.46 -47.21
CA ASN A 3 30.53 -8.48 -46.10
C ASN A 3 29.51 -7.35 -46.16
N THR A 4 29.10 -6.94 -47.36
CA THR A 4 28.07 -5.89 -47.53
C THR A 4 26.68 -6.37 -47.06
N LEU A 5 26.37 -7.66 -47.26
CA LEU A 5 25.12 -8.25 -46.77
C LEU A 5 25.06 -8.36 -45.26
N VAL A 6 26.18 -8.68 -44.64
CA VAL A 6 26.30 -8.75 -43.15
C VAL A 6 26.13 -7.36 -42.52
N ILE A 7 26.73 -6.33 -43.11
CA ILE A 7 26.60 -4.94 -42.62
C ILE A 7 25.15 -4.45 -42.76
N LEU A 8 24.48 -4.74 -43.85
CA LEU A 8 23.08 -4.39 -44.09
C LEU A 8 22.15 -5.12 -43.10
N ALA A 9 22.39 -6.39 -42.81
CA ALA A 9 21.62 -7.15 -41.85
C ALA A 9 21.81 -6.62 -40.42
N ALA A 10 23.05 -6.27 -40.04
CA ALA A 10 23.33 -5.67 -38.72
C ALA A 10 22.69 -4.27 -38.57
N ALA A 11 22.70 -3.45 -39.63
CA ALA A 11 22.04 -2.16 -39.62
C ALA A 11 20.50 -2.29 -39.53
N PHE A 12 19.92 -3.33 -40.13
CA PHE A 12 18.48 -3.59 -40.01
C PHE A 12 18.07 -4.09 -38.64
N LEU A 13 18.89 -4.91 -37.97
CA LEU A 13 18.66 -5.33 -36.60
C LEU A 13 18.70 -4.18 -35.58
N SER A 14 19.54 -3.15 -35.84
CA SER A 14 19.63 -1.99 -34.97
C SER A 14 18.47 -1.01 -35.09
N MET A 15 17.60 -1.18 -36.07
CA MET A 15 16.38 -0.37 -36.29
C MET A 15 15.14 -0.95 -35.59
N LEU A 16 15.24 -2.11 -34.95
CA LEU A 16 14.12 -2.63 -34.16
C LEU A 16 13.89 -1.72 -32.96
N PRO A 17 12.67 -1.23 -32.73
CA PRO A 17 12.39 -0.42 -31.55
C PRO A 17 12.62 -1.27 -30.30
N LEU A 18 13.65 -0.96 -29.56
CA LEU A 18 13.82 -1.47 -28.19
C LEU A 18 12.79 -0.76 -27.32
N THR A 19 11.62 -1.35 -27.16
CA THR A 19 10.66 -0.91 -26.15
C THR A 19 11.19 -1.31 -24.78
N ALA A 20 11.90 -0.41 -24.12
CA ALA A 20 12.25 -0.59 -22.71
C ALA A 20 10.94 -0.53 -21.90
N GLN A 21 10.65 -1.59 -21.16
CA GLN A 21 9.54 -1.59 -20.22
C GLN A 21 9.77 -0.50 -19.16
N LYS A 22 8.72 0.24 -18.82
CA LYS A 22 8.82 1.29 -17.80
C LYS A 22 9.02 0.63 -16.43
N PRO A 23 10.03 1.02 -15.64
CA PRO A 23 10.25 0.45 -14.31
C PRO A 23 9.03 0.52 -13.40
N SER A 24 8.15 1.51 -13.58
CA SER A 24 6.90 1.67 -12.82
C SER A 24 5.89 0.53 -13.03
N GLU A 25 6.00 -0.24 -14.11
CA GLU A 25 5.13 -1.40 -14.37
C GLU A 25 5.45 -2.59 -13.45
N TYR A 26 6.63 -2.58 -12.82
CA TYR A 26 7.05 -3.60 -11.85
C TYR A 26 6.79 -3.20 -10.40
N VAL A 27 6.31 -1.99 -10.15
CA VAL A 27 6.00 -1.52 -8.80
C VAL A 27 4.64 -2.05 -8.37
N ASN A 28 4.63 -2.84 -7.30
CA ASN A 28 3.41 -3.28 -6.66
C ASN A 28 3.38 -2.75 -5.20
N PRO A 29 2.59 -1.72 -4.90
CA PRO A 29 2.52 -1.14 -3.55
C PRO A 29 1.89 -2.07 -2.52
N MET A 30 1.27 -3.18 -2.95
CA MET A 30 0.62 -4.14 -2.04
C MET A 30 1.58 -5.21 -1.51
N ILE A 31 2.86 -5.22 -1.94
CA ILE A 31 3.83 -6.20 -1.43
C ILE A 31 4.04 -5.99 0.07
N GLY A 32 3.85 -7.07 0.85
CA GLY A 32 4.01 -7.07 2.31
C GLY A 32 2.84 -6.47 3.09
N THR A 33 1.73 -6.11 2.44
CA THR A 33 0.58 -5.50 3.11
C THR A 33 -0.42 -6.51 3.67
N ASP A 34 -0.04 -7.78 3.78
CA ASP A 34 -0.89 -8.84 4.33
C ASP A 34 -0.17 -9.69 5.37
N GLY A 35 -0.93 -10.34 6.22
CA GLY A 35 -0.44 -11.21 7.29
C GLY A 35 0.49 -10.46 8.26
N MET A 36 1.74 -10.90 8.35
CA MET A 36 2.78 -10.32 9.20
C MET A 36 3.83 -9.51 8.40
N GLY A 37 3.47 -9.04 7.22
CA GLY A 37 4.37 -8.26 6.36
C GLY A 37 4.61 -6.84 6.87
N HIS A 38 3.66 -6.26 7.55
CA HIS A 38 3.72 -4.94 8.20
C HIS A 38 4.22 -3.83 7.28
N THR A 39 3.62 -3.72 6.11
CA THR A 39 3.81 -2.60 5.19
C THR A 39 2.47 -1.96 4.87
N PHE A 40 2.50 -0.69 4.48
CA PHE A 40 1.31 0.05 4.06
C PHE A 40 1.45 0.51 2.60
N PRO A 41 0.35 0.62 1.85
CA PRO A 41 0.39 0.97 0.43
C PRO A 41 0.51 2.46 0.14
N GLY A 42 0.43 3.30 1.16
CA GLY A 42 0.39 4.76 1.03
C GLY A 42 1.69 5.39 0.55
N ALA A 43 1.58 6.60 0.02
CA ALA A 43 2.71 7.38 -0.47
C ALA A 43 3.42 8.11 0.66
N CYS A 44 4.77 8.10 0.65
CA CYS A 44 5.62 8.80 1.62
C CYS A 44 6.66 9.72 0.99
N VAL A 45 6.67 9.87 -0.31
CA VAL A 45 7.58 10.78 -1.02
C VAL A 45 6.82 12.05 -1.46
N PRO A 46 7.50 13.22 -1.60
CA PRO A 46 8.94 13.45 -1.44
C PRO A 46 9.40 13.65 0.00
N PHE A 47 8.48 13.93 0.93
CA PHE A 47 8.79 14.25 2.32
C PHE A 47 8.07 13.25 3.23
N GLY A 48 8.81 12.34 3.84
CA GLY A 48 8.27 11.26 4.68
C GLY A 48 7.67 11.67 6.04
N GLY A 49 7.38 12.95 6.26
CA GLY A 49 6.73 13.43 7.49
C GLY A 49 5.24 13.11 7.59
N VAL A 50 4.60 12.82 6.46
CA VAL A 50 3.23 12.33 6.37
C VAL A 50 3.23 11.09 5.48
N GLN A 51 2.63 10.02 5.96
CA GLN A 51 2.48 8.74 5.24
C GLN A 51 0.99 8.43 5.16
N LEU A 52 0.27 9.15 4.30
CA LEU A 52 -1.17 8.97 4.14
C LEU A 52 -1.47 7.60 3.52
N SER A 53 -2.23 6.79 4.22
CA SER A 53 -2.61 5.45 3.77
C SER A 53 -3.99 5.07 4.30
N PRO A 54 -4.71 4.15 3.63
CA PRO A 54 -5.90 3.55 4.22
C PRO A 54 -5.54 2.71 5.45
N ASP A 55 -6.45 2.69 6.41
CA ASP A 55 -6.44 1.82 7.57
C ASP A 55 -7.60 0.82 7.48
N THR A 56 -7.33 -0.42 7.88
CA THR A 56 -8.34 -1.49 7.91
C THR A 56 -8.53 -2.08 9.31
N ASP A 57 -7.76 -1.59 10.30
CA ASP A 57 -7.82 -2.07 11.67
C ASP A 57 -9.16 -1.69 12.34
N ASN A 58 -10.02 -2.67 12.49
CA ASN A 58 -11.29 -2.57 13.20
C ASN A 58 -11.31 -3.44 14.47
N VAL A 59 -10.17 -3.99 14.87
CA VAL A 59 -10.07 -4.85 16.06
C VAL A 59 -9.73 -4.01 17.29
N PRO A 60 -10.49 -4.09 18.37
CA PRO A 60 -10.14 -3.39 19.59
C PRO A 60 -8.77 -3.85 20.13
N HIS A 61 -7.87 -2.91 20.42
CA HIS A 61 -6.53 -3.23 20.94
C HIS A 61 -6.59 -3.78 22.36
N ASN A 62 -7.61 -3.41 23.10
CA ASN A 62 -7.81 -3.83 24.48
C ASN A 62 -9.27 -4.17 24.72
N ILE A 63 -9.54 -5.33 25.31
CA ILE A 63 -10.86 -5.73 25.77
C ILE A 63 -10.74 -6.07 27.26
N ASP A 64 -11.47 -5.35 28.11
CA ASP A 64 -11.49 -5.54 29.55
C ASP A 64 -10.08 -5.51 30.21
N GLY A 65 -9.21 -4.65 29.72
CA GLY A 65 -7.82 -4.53 30.20
C GLY A 65 -6.86 -5.56 29.62
N VAL A 66 -7.31 -6.42 28.71
CA VAL A 66 -6.48 -7.47 28.08
C VAL A 66 -6.13 -7.07 26.66
N TYR A 67 -4.83 -6.96 26.37
CA TYR A 67 -4.32 -6.68 25.03
C TYR A 67 -4.68 -7.81 24.05
N GLN A 68 -5.20 -7.41 22.90
CA GLN A 68 -5.62 -8.32 21.84
C GLN A 68 -4.46 -8.57 20.86
N LYS A 69 -3.82 -9.72 20.94
CA LYS A 69 -2.67 -10.09 20.08
C LYS A 69 -2.98 -10.04 18.59
N ALA A 70 -4.24 -10.21 18.21
CA ALA A 70 -4.68 -10.14 16.81
C ALA A 70 -4.44 -8.77 16.17
N THR A 71 -4.36 -7.70 16.98
CA THR A 71 -4.07 -6.34 16.48
C THR A 71 -2.65 -6.16 15.99
N TYR A 72 -1.71 -7.06 16.37
CA TYR A 72 -0.31 -6.95 15.97
C TYR A 72 -0.12 -6.99 14.44
N LYS A 73 -0.97 -7.70 13.70
CA LYS A 73 -0.92 -7.72 12.24
C LYS A 73 -1.15 -6.34 11.61
N TYR A 74 -1.80 -5.42 12.34
CA TYR A 74 -2.10 -4.05 11.90
C TYR A 74 -1.04 -3.02 12.30
N CYS A 75 0.18 -3.42 12.65
CA CYS A 75 1.24 -2.47 12.99
C CYS A 75 1.46 -1.38 11.93
N ALA A 76 1.19 -1.68 10.67
CA ALA A 76 1.25 -0.72 9.57
C ALA A 76 -0.14 -0.14 9.17
N GLY A 77 -1.19 -0.44 9.92
CA GLY A 77 -2.55 0.09 9.73
C GLY A 77 -3.39 -0.63 8.68
N TYR A 78 -2.78 -1.32 7.72
CA TYR A 78 -3.47 -1.89 6.57
C TYR A 78 -3.23 -3.39 6.42
N GLN A 79 -4.28 -4.13 6.03
CA GLN A 79 -4.21 -5.54 5.63
C GLN A 79 -4.92 -5.74 4.29
N TYR A 80 -4.21 -6.30 3.31
CA TYR A 80 -4.75 -6.53 1.96
C TYR A 80 -5.95 -7.49 1.94
N SER A 81 -6.01 -8.45 2.86
CA SER A 81 -7.10 -9.42 2.98
C SER A 81 -8.39 -8.85 3.54
N ASP A 82 -8.37 -7.64 4.11
CA ASP A 82 -9.58 -7.02 4.63
C ASP A 82 -10.45 -6.46 3.51
N SER A 83 -11.75 -6.53 3.67
CA SER A 83 -12.73 -6.11 2.66
C SER A 83 -13.19 -4.66 2.80
N THR A 84 -12.87 -4.01 3.92
CA THR A 84 -13.31 -2.65 4.24
C THR A 84 -12.15 -1.83 4.77
N ILE A 85 -12.22 -0.52 4.54
CA ILE A 85 -11.34 0.47 5.18
C ILE A 85 -12.12 1.24 6.23
N VAL A 86 -11.47 1.60 7.33
CA VAL A 86 -12.07 2.41 8.41
C VAL A 86 -11.78 3.90 8.25
N GLY A 87 -10.82 4.25 7.43
CA GLY A 87 -10.45 5.61 7.11
C GLY A 87 -9.06 5.71 6.52
N PHE A 88 -8.55 6.94 6.48
CA PHE A 88 -7.20 7.27 6.02
C PHE A 88 -6.50 8.06 7.11
N SER A 89 -5.43 7.50 7.66
CA SER A 89 -4.63 8.20 8.67
C SER A 89 -3.33 8.77 8.10
N HIS A 90 -2.67 9.62 8.88
CA HIS A 90 -1.55 10.44 8.43
C HIS A 90 -0.19 9.82 8.72
N THR A 91 -0.11 8.90 9.67
CA THR A 91 1.16 8.34 10.13
C THR A 91 1.15 6.83 10.04
N HIS A 92 2.06 6.31 9.22
CA HIS A 92 2.28 4.88 9.06
C HIS A 92 3.78 4.60 9.02
N PHE A 93 4.19 3.48 9.61
CA PHE A 93 5.55 2.96 9.47
C PHE A 93 5.51 1.51 9.00
N SER A 94 6.47 1.15 8.17
CA SER A 94 6.69 -0.25 7.81
C SER A 94 7.59 -0.93 8.82
N GLY A 95 7.34 -2.21 9.09
CA GLY A 95 8.13 -3.04 9.99
C GLY A 95 7.38 -3.40 11.26
N THR A 96 8.11 -3.97 12.22
CA THR A 96 7.55 -4.36 13.51
C THR A 96 7.36 -3.15 14.42
N GLY A 97 6.29 -3.13 15.19
CA GLY A 97 5.96 -2.03 16.10
C GLY A 97 4.65 -2.28 16.81
N HIS A 98 3.99 -1.21 17.19
CA HIS A 98 2.63 -1.19 17.68
C HIS A 98 1.73 -0.47 16.69
N SER A 99 0.45 -0.79 16.70
CA SER A 99 -0.60 -0.11 15.92
C SER A 99 -1.10 1.15 16.65
N ASP A 100 -0.19 1.94 17.20
CA ASP A 100 -0.45 3.18 17.93
C ASP A 100 -0.21 4.45 17.09
N LEU A 101 0.05 4.28 15.81
CA LEU A 101 0.12 5.35 14.81
C LEU A 101 -1.26 5.59 14.19
N GLY A 102 -1.38 6.62 13.39
CA GLY A 102 -2.66 6.98 12.78
C GLY A 102 -3.35 8.12 13.52
N ASP A 103 -2.59 9.09 14.04
CA ASP A 103 -3.03 10.17 14.94
C ASP A 103 -4.27 10.93 14.46
N ILE A 104 -4.45 11.08 13.16
CA ILE A 104 -5.61 11.75 12.57
C ILE A 104 -6.21 10.83 11.50
N LEU A 105 -7.34 10.23 11.82
CA LEU A 105 -8.09 9.37 10.92
C LEU A 105 -9.23 10.17 10.27
N LEU A 106 -9.29 10.17 8.94
CA LEU A 106 -10.33 10.81 8.15
C LEU A 106 -11.05 9.78 7.29
N MET A 107 -12.38 9.79 7.36
CA MET A 107 -13.22 9.01 6.47
C MET A 107 -14.12 9.96 5.67
N PRO A 108 -13.87 10.15 4.37
CA PRO A 108 -14.74 10.94 3.53
C PRO A 108 -16.10 10.25 3.34
N SER A 109 -17.17 11.00 3.48
CA SER A 109 -18.53 10.52 3.28
C SER A 109 -19.36 11.50 2.48
N THR A 110 -20.46 11.03 1.91
CA THR A 110 -21.46 11.85 1.23
C THR A 110 -22.82 11.68 1.91
N GLY A 111 -23.63 12.73 1.90
CA GLY A 111 -24.94 12.71 2.54
C GLY A 111 -24.89 13.11 4.01
N GLU A 112 -25.73 12.47 4.84
CA GLU A 112 -25.79 12.74 6.28
C GLU A 112 -24.55 12.24 7.00
N VAL A 113 -24.00 13.05 7.91
CA VAL A 113 -22.83 12.67 8.70
C VAL A 113 -23.21 11.58 9.70
N LYS A 114 -22.58 10.43 9.59
CA LYS A 114 -22.66 9.35 10.56
C LYS A 114 -21.43 9.40 11.46
N LEU A 115 -21.64 9.46 12.77
CA LEU A 115 -20.58 9.47 13.78
C LEU A 115 -20.09 8.05 14.11
N ASP A 116 -20.89 7.04 13.78
CA ASP A 116 -20.51 5.64 13.88
C ASP A 116 -20.06 5.17 12.51
N PRO A 117 -18.83 4.67 12.34
CA PRO A 117 -18.33 4.21 11.06
C PRO A 117 -19.05 2.96 10.54
N GLY A 118 -19.89 2.32 11.38
CA GLY A 118 -20.58 1.10 11.01
C GLY A 118 -19.70 -0.16 11.16
N THR A 119 -20.17 -1.24 10.59
CA THR A 119 -19.48 -2.52 10.53
C THR A 119 -19.31 -2.95 9.07
N ALA A 120 -18.51 -3.99 8.83
CA ALA A 120 -18.35 -4.56 7.49
C ALA A 120 -19.67 -5.11 6.87
N GLN A 121 -20.76 -5.07 7.62
CA GLN A 121 -22.07 -5.56 7.21
C GLN A 121 -23.09 -4.43 6.97
N ASP A 122 -22.74 -3.20 7.31
CA ASP A 122 -23.53 -1.98 7.09
C ASP A 122 -23.12 -1.27 5.80
#